data_dce1006e39d3af885f3826b946054ac0
#
_entry.id   dce1006e39d3af885f3826b946054ac0
#
_cell.length_a   1.000
_cell.length_b   1.000
_cell.length_c   1.000
_cell.angle_alpha   90.00
_cell.angle_beta   90.00
_cell.angle_gamma   90.00
#
_symmetry.space_group_name_H-M   'P 1'
#
loop_
_entity.id
_entity.type
_entity.pdbx_description
1 polymer ?
#
loop_
_entity_poly.entity_id
_entity_poly.type
_entity_poly.pdbx_seq_one_letter_code
_entity_poly.pdbx_strand_id
1 'polypeptide(L)'
;MGVSNFNAGAVADLTVFNRVTPVLDQIEIDPFNQKKTDVAYLRSQGIVPEAWGPLGQGRADLYTNPVLKGLADQHQKTVAQVVLRWNIQRGVVVIPKTTHRERMAENLAVFDFTLTKEEMAAISQLDEAPADFIYDPDYIQQTVAGFVKNWSK
;
A
#
# COMPACT_ATOMS: atom_id res chain seq x y z
N MET A 1 18.50 -3.42 5.58
CA MET A 1 18.32 -2.55 4.40
C MET A 1 16.90 -2.72 3.90
N GLY A 2 16.19 -1.64 3.57
CA GLY A 2 14.90 -1.65 2.90
C GLY A 2 15.01 -1.02 1.53
N VAL A 3 14.03 -1.28 0.68
CA VAL A 3 13.86 -0.66 -0.65
C VAL A 3 12.49 0.01 -0.73
N SER A 4 12.25 0.77 -1.77
CA SER A 4 10.94 1.40 -2.00
C SER A 4 10.61 1.39 -3.50
N ASN A 5 9.35 1.07 -3.79
CA ASN A 5 8.79 1.00 -5.14
C ASN A 5 9.51 -0.01 -6.05
N PHE A 6 9.93 -1.14 -5.50
CA PHE A 6 10.41 -2.27 -6.27
C PHE A 6 9.23 -3.22 -6.57
N ASN A 7 9.07 -3.61 -7.83
CA ASN A 7 8.17 -4.71 -8.16
C ASN A 7 8.87 -6.06 -7.91
N ALA A 8 8.12 -7.15 -8.00
CA ALA A 8 8.64 -8.51 -7.79
C ALA A 8 9.89 -8.81 -8.65
N GLY A 9 9.91 -8.36 -9.90
CA GLY A 9 11.05 -8.54 -10.79
C GLY A 9 12.31 -7.78 -10.34
N ALA A 10 12.15 -6.52 -9.94
CA ALA A 10 13.26 -5.70 -9.45
C ALA A 10 13.83 -6.23 -8.12
N VAL A 11 12.96 -6.73 -7.23
CA VAL A 11 13.40 -7.38 -5.99
C VAL A 11 14.17 -8.68 -6.30
N ALA A 12 13.66 -9.50 -7.22
CA ALA A 12 14.33 -10.73 -7.63
C ALA A 12 15.73 -10.44 -8.20
N ASP A 13 15.83 -9.47 -9.11
CA ASP A 13 17.08 -9.02 -9.69
C ASP A 13 18.08 -8.54 -8.61
N LEU A 14 17.60 -7.66 -7.72
CA LEU A 14 18.41 -7.15 -6.61
C LEU A 14 18.94 -8.30 -5.71
N THR A 15 18.12 -9.28 -5.41
CA THR A 15 18.51 -10.38 -4.49
C THR A 15 19.47 -11.38 -5.12
N VAL A 16 19.40 -11.60 -6.43
CA VAL A 16 20.31 -12.49 -7.15
C VAL A 16 21.74 -11.94 -7.17
N PHE A 17 21.88 -10.63 -7.36
CA PHE A 17 23.19 -9.99 -7.51
C PHE A 17 23.79 -9.44 -6.20
N ASN A 18 23.06 -9.51 -5.09
CA ASN A 18 23.52 -8.96 -3.81
C ASN A 18 23.47 -10.00 -2.69
N ARG A 19 24.43 -9.88 -1.76
CA ARG A 19 24.54 -10.79 -0.58
C ARG A 19 23.50 -10.47 0.50
N VAL A 20 22.94 -9.27 0.49
CA VAL A 20 22.02 -8.78 1.51
C VAL A 20 20.65 -8.62 0.88
N THR A 21 19.72 -9.47 1.26
CA THR A 21 18.31 -9.34 0.89
C THR A 21 17.68 -8.17 1.64
N PRO A 22 16.85 -7.32 0.99
CA PRO A 22 16.04 -6.34 1.69
C PRO A 22 15.13 -7.01 2.72
N VAL A 23 14.91 -6.36 3.86
CA VAL A 23 13.96 -6.85 4.88
C VAL A 23 12.57 -6.26 4.71
N LEU A 24 12.47 -5.17 3.93
CA LEU A 24 11.23 -4.43 3.72
C LEU A 24 11.23 -3.79 2.33
N ASP A 25 10.08 -3.78 1.70
CA ASP A 25 9.80 -2.97 0.51
C ASP A 25 8.56 -2.11 0.75
N GLN A 26 8.74 -0.79 0.64
CA GLN A 26 7.66 0.19 0.79
C GLN A 26 7.08 0.53 -0.59
N ILE A 27 5.86 0.06 -0.85
CA ILE A 27 5.17 0.21 -2.15
C ILE A 27 3.77 0.84 -1.96
N GLU A 28 3.22 1.41 -3.03
CA GLU A 28 1.85 1.93 -2.99
C GLU A 28 0.86 0.79 -2.84
N ILE A 29 0.07 0.79 -1.76
CA ILE A 29 -1.00 -0.20 -1.57
C ILE A 29 -2.21 0.47 -0.95
N ASP A 30 -3.31 0.46 -1.69
CA ASP A 30 -4.64 0.83 -1.23
C ASP A 30 -5.70 -0.14 -1.79
N PRO A 31 -6.99 -0.02 -1.46
CA PRO A 31 -8.02 -0.93 -1.97
C PRO A 31 -8.18 -1.00 -3.48
N PHE A 32 -7.78 0.05 -4.21
CA PHE A 32 -7.88 0.14 -5.67
C PHE A 32 -6.56 -0.21 -6.38
N ASN A 33 -5.45 -0.21 -5.64
CA ASN A 33 -4.12 -0.60 -6.09
C ASN A 33 -3.53 -1.61 -5.11
N GLN A 34 -3.93 -2.88 -5.24
CA GLN A 34 -3.68 -3.87 -4.19
C GLN A 34 -2.33 -4.57 -4.28
N LYS A 35 -1.61 -4.44 -5.38
CA LYS A 35 -0.28 -5.04 -5.60
C LYS A 35 -0.22 -6.53 -5.20
N LYS A 36 -1.26 -7.30 -5.56
CA LYS A 36 -1.43 -8.68 -5.10
C LYS A 36 -0.23 -9.57 -5.39
N THR A 37 0.29 -9.46 -6.62
CA THR A 37 1.44 -10.26 -7.06
C THR A 37 2.71 -9.87 -6.32
N ASP A 38 2.98 -8.56 -6.20
CA ASP A 38 4.17 -8.07 -5.52
C ASP A 38 4.14 -8.42 -4.02
N VAL A 39 3.02 -8.18 -3.35
CA VAL A 39 2.83 -8.55 -1.93
C VAL A 39 3.02 -10.05 -1.71
N ALA A 40 2.47 -10.89 -2.58
CA ALA A 40 2.63 -12.35 -2.48
C ALA A 40 4.11 -12.76 -2.67
N TYR A 41 4.79 -12.17 -3.65
CA TYR A 41 6.19 -12.43 -3.90
C TYR A 41 7.07 -11.98 -2.72
N LEU A 42 6.95 -10.73 -2.27
CA LEU A 42 7.70 -10.20 -1.13
C LEU A 42 7.60 -11.12 0.09
N ARG A 43 6.36 -11.49 0.45
CA ARG A 43 6.13 -12.39 1.58
C ARG A 43 6.76 -13.78 1.40
N SER A 44 6.75 -14.32 0.19
CA SER A 44 7.40 -15.61 -0.11
C SER A 44 8.91 -15.56 0.07
N GLN A 45 9.51 -14.37 -0.07
CA GLN A 45 10.95 -14.13 0.12
C GLN A 45 11.29 -13.67 1.56
N GLY A 46 10.32 -13.62 2.48
CA GLY A 46 10.53 -13.13 3.84
C GLY A 46 10.74 -11.61 3.92
N ILE A 47 10.36 -10.88 2.87
CA ILE A 47 10.45 -9.42 2.80
C ILE A 47 9.11 -8.85 3.25
N VAL A 48 9.13 -7.87 4.15
CA VAL A 48 7.92 -7.23 4.67
C VAL A 48 7.41 -6.19 3.66
N PRO A 49 6.17 -6.33 3.14
CA PRO A 49 5.55 -5.26 2.38
C PRO A 49 5.07 -4.15 3.32
N GLU A 50 5.37 -2.91 3.00
CA GLU A 50 4.88 -1.72 3.70
C GLU A 50 4.12 -0.83 2.74
N ALA A 51 2.89 -0.44 3.12
CA ALA A 51 2.04 0.42 2.29
C ALA A 51 2.34 1.90 2.54
N TRP A 52 2.86 2.60 1.53
CA TRP A 52 2.68 4.04 1.50
C TRP A 52 1.35 4.38 0.80
N GLY A 53 0.75 5.52 1.20
CA GLY A 53 -0.55 5.92 0.69
C GLY A 53 -1.71 4.96 0.99
N PRO A 54 -1.75 4.24 2.15
CA PRO A 54 -2.77 3.21 2.40
C PRO A 54 -4.21 3.72 2.36
N LEU A 55 -4.40 5.02 2.49
CA LEU A 55 -5.70 5.71 2.41
C LEU A 55 -5.89 6.46 1.08
N GLY A 56 -5.25 6.00 -0.01
CA GLY A 56 -5.44 6.48 -1.37
C GLY A 56 -5.00 7.92 -1.62
N GLN A 57 -4.11 8.48 -0.79
CA GLN A 57 -3.54 9.84 -0.96
C GLN A 57 -4.56 10.96 -1.22
N GLY A 58 -5.75 10.84 -0.65
CA GLY A 58 -6.80 11.84 -0.82
C GLY A 58 -7.81 11.52 -1.93
N ARG A 59 -7.80 10.32 -2.50
CA ARG A 59 -8.89 9.85 -3.37
C ARG A 59 -10.23 9.95 -2.62
N ALA A 60 -11.10 10.81 -3.10
CA ALA A 60 -12.40 11.05 -2.47
C ALA A 60 -13.31 9.81 -2.54
N ASP A 61 -13.18 9.02 -3.60
CA ASP A 61 -13.96 7.79 -3.85
C ASP A 61 -13.66 6.68 -2.83
N LEU A 62 -12.47 6.64 -2.22
CA LEU A 62 -12.17 5.70 -1.14
C LEU A 62 -13.21 5.81 0.00
N TYR A 63 -13.49 7.03 0.44
CA TYR A 63 -14.38 7.28 1.57
C TYR A 63 -15.87 7.20 1.22
N THR A 64 -16.20 7.23 -0.07
CA THR A 64 -17.58 7.14 -0.57
C THR A 64 -17.92 5.78 -1.18
N ASN A 65 -16.93 4.89 -1.33
CA ASN A 65 -17.13 3.56 -1.88
C ASN A 65 -18.16 2.76 -1.06
N PRO A 66 -19.22 2.22 -1.69
CA PRO A 66 -20.32 1.58 -0.96
C PRO A 66 -19.89 0.30 -0.22
N VAL A 67 -18.92 -0.46 -0.75
CA VAL A 67 -18.40 -1.66 -0.08
C VAL A 67 -17.66 -1.26 1.20
N LEU A 68 -16.74 -0.32 1.11
CA LEU A 68 -15.95 0.13 2.28
C LEU A 68 -16.82 0.80 3.34
N LYS A 69 -17.83 1.59 2.91
CA LYS A 69 -18.80 2.20 3.84
C LYS A 69 -19.66 1.14 4.52
N GLY A 70 -20.19 0.18 3.78
CA GLY A 70 -21.00 -0.89 4.35
C GLY A 70 -20.24 -1.69 5.41
N LEU A 71 -18.96 -2.01 5.16
CA LEU A 71 -18.11 -2.67 6.14
C LEU A 71 -17.80 -1.77 7.36
N ALA A 72 -17.56 -0.49 7.13
CA ALA A 72 -17.35 0.48 8.20
C ALA A 72 -18.56 0.56 9.14
N ASP A 73 -19.75 0.67 8.58
CA ASP A 73 -21.01 0.71 9.34
C ASP A 73 -21.24 -0.60 10.12
N GLN A 74 -21.00 -1.75 9.50
CA GLN A 74 -21.15 -3.07 10.12
C GLN A 74 -20.24 -3.26 11.32
N HIS A 75 -18.99 -2.81 11.24
CA HIS A 75 -18.01 -2.90 12.33
C HIS A 75 -18.04 -1.71 13.28
N GLN A 76 -18.89 -0.70 13.08
CA GLN A 76 -18.91 0.56 13.84
C GLN A 76 -17.53 1.25 13.84
N LYS A 77 -16.89 1.23 12.67
CA LYS A 77 -15.57 1.80 12.39
C LYS A 77 -15.65 2.83 11.28
N THR A 78 -14.57 3.57 11.09
CA THR A 78 -14.44 4.43 9.91
C THR A 78 -13.91 3.64 8.71
N VAL A 79 -14.13 4.17 7.50
CA VAL A 79 -13.53 3.61 6.28
C VAL A 79 -12.01 3.52 6.40
N ALA A 80 -11.37 4.53 7.00
CA ALA A 80 -9.93 4.51 7.22
C ALA A 80 -9.50 3.31 8.07
N GLN A 81 -10.22 3.03 9.18
CA GLN A 81 -9.93 1.88 10.04
C GLN A 81 -10.12 0.55 9.30
N VAL A 82 -11.18 0.41 8.51
CA VAL A 82 -11.41 -0.80 7.68
C VAL A 82 -10.26 -1.03 6.71
N VAL A 83 -9.82 0.00 6.01
CA VAL A 83 -8.73 -0.09 5.03
C VAL A 83 -7.39 -0.43 5.70
N LEU A 84 -7.09 0.20 6.83
CA LEU A 84 -5.87 -0.12 7.60
C LEU A 84 -5.91 -1.56 8.11
N ARG A 85 -7.04 -1.99 8.68
CA ARG A 85 -7.23 -3.37 9.15
C ARG A 85 -7.09 -4.39 8.03
N TRP A 86 -7.66 -4.12 6.86
CA TRP A 86 -7.53 -4.95 5.67
C TRP A 86 -6.06 -5.15 5.27
N ASN A 87 -5.26 -4.09 5.22
CA ASN A 87 -3.83 -4.19 4.92
C ASN A 87 -3.09 -5.03 5.97
N ILE A 88 -3.34 -4.77 7.26
CA ILE A 88 -2.71 -5.51 8.37
C ILE A 88 -3.04 -7.01 8.27
N GLN A 89 -4.28 -7.38 7.95
CA GLN A 89 -4.67 -8.80 7.80
C GLN A 89 -4.03 -9.46 6.57
N ARG A 90 -3.61 -8.70 5.57
CA ARG A 90 -2.80 -9.17 4.45
C ARG A 90 -1.31 -9.33 4.81
N GLY A 91 -0.90 -8.95 6.01
CA GLY A 91 0.50 -8.92 6.44
C GLY A 91 1.29 -7.74 5.85
N VAL A 92 0.59 -6.65 5.55
CA VAL A 92 1.16 -5.39 5.06
C VAL A 92 1.26 -4.41 6.21
N VAL A 93 2.43 -3.84 6.44
CA VAL A 93 2.63 -2.74 7.39
C VAL A 93 2.02 -1.47 6.82
N VAL A 94 1.40 -0.65 7.65
CA VAL A 94 0.74 0.60 7.23
C VAL A 94 1.32 1.80 7.97
N ILE A 95 1.53 2.89 7.23
CA ILE A 95 2.06 4.16 7.75
C ILE A 95 1.12 5.33 7.40
N PRO A 96 -0.11 5.36 7.97
CA PRO A 96 -1.07 6.40 7.64
C PRO A 96 -0.61 7.75 8.16
N LYS A 97 -0.59 8.76 7.28
CA LYS A 97 -0.22 10.15 7.63
C LYS A 97 -1.46 10.92 8.09
N THR A 98 -1.36 11.58 9.22
CA THR A 98 -2.35 12.57 9.68
C THR A 98 -1.69 13.66 10.52
N THR A 99 -2.31 14.85 10.54
CA THR A 99 -1.96 15.97 11.44
C THR A 99 -3.05 16.19 12.51
N HIS A 100 -4.13 15.42 12.47
CA HIS A 100 -5.25 15.51 13.41
C HIS A 100 -5.08 14.49 14.52
N ARG A 101 -5.09 14.96 15.77
CA ARG A 101 -4.89 14.11 16.95
C ARG A 101 -5.92 12.98 17.05
N GLU A 102 -7.17 13.30 16.78
CA GLU A 102 -8.27 12.32 16.83
C GLU A 102 -8.04 11.18 15.83
N ARG A 103 -7.58 11.52 14.61
CA ARG A 103 -7.26 10.52 13.58
C ARG A 103 -6.03 9.69 13.92
N MET A 104 -5.09 10.21 14.72
CA MET A 104 -3.96 9.40 15.21
C MET A 104 -4.46 8.27 16.09
N ALA A 105 -5.36 8.58 17.04
CA ALA A 105 -5.98 7.58 17.91
C ALA A 105 -6.86 6.61 17.11
N GLU A 106 -7.65 7.11 16.17
CA GLU A 106 -8.49 6.32 15.28
C GLU A 106 -7.68 5.33 14.43
N ASN A 107 -6.59 5.78 13.80
CA ASN A 107 -5.72 4.93 12.99
C ASN A 107 -5.02 3.83 13.82
N LEU A 108 -4.81 4.05 15.11
CA LEU A 108 -4.27 3.04 16.02
C LEU A 108 -5.34 2.04 16.50
N ALA A 109 -6.62 2.44 16.57
CA ALA A 109 -7.73 1.63 17.05
C ALA A 109 -8.26 0.67 15.97
N VAL A 110 -7.36 -0.17 15.42
CA VAL A 110 -7.62 -1.11 14.32
C VAL A 110 -7.37 -2.57 14.72
N PHE A 111 -7.03 -2.82 16.00
CA PHE A 111 -6.69 -4.16 16.48
C PHE A 111 -7.83 -4.82 17.27
N ASP A 112 -8.92 -4.09 17.52
CA ASP A 112 -10.08 -4.53 18.32
C ASP A 112 -11.20 -5.17 17.47
N PHE A 113 -11.02 -5.30 16.16
CA PHE A 113 -11.93 -5.98 15.25
C PHE A 113 -11.18 -6.76 14.17
N THR A 114 -11.88 -7.64 13.48
CA THR A 114 -11.29 -8.47 12.41
C THR A 114 -12.29 -8.57 11.26
N LEU A 115 -11.79 -8.37 10.04
CA LEU A 115 -12.57 -8.60 8.81
C LEU A 115 -12.65 -10.11 8.54
N THR A 116 -13.82 -10.59 8.18
CA THR A 116 -14.04 -11.98 7.77
C THR A 116 -13.40 -12.26 6.42
N LYS A 117 -13.34 -13.53 6.02
CA LYS A 117 -12.84 -13.92 4.69
C LYS A 117 -13.67 -13.33 3.56
N GLU A 118 -14.97 -13.28 3.74
CA GLU A 118 -15.94 -12.73 2.79
C GLU A 118 -15.75 -11.22 2.64
N GLU A 119 -15.55 -10.50 3.74
CA GLU A 119 -15.27 -9.07 3.74
C GLU A 119 -13.92 -8.74 3.09
N MET A 120 -12.88 -9.52 3.40
CA MET A 120 -11.58 -9.43 2.74
C MET A 120 -11.70 -9.67 1.23
N ALA A 121 -12.52 -10.66 0.81
CA ALA A 121 -12.79 -10.93 -0.59
C ALA A 121 -13.56 -9.80 -1.27
N ALA A 122 -14.55 -9.19 -0.59
CA ALA A 122 -15.28 -8.06 -1.12
C ALA A 122 -14.35 -6.85 -1.39
N ILE A 123 -13.43 -6.53 -0.47
CA ILE A 123 -12.43 -5.49 -0.70
C ILE A 123 -11.48 -5.90 -1.84
N SER A 124 -11.14 -7.18 -1.94
CA SER A 124 -10.25 -7.67 -3.00
C SER A 124 -10.82 -7.48 -4.42
N GLN A 125 -12.14 -7.34 -4.58
CA GLN A 125 -12.77 -7.05 -5.87
C GLN A 125 -12.68 -5.57 -6.29
N LEU A 126 -12.24 -4.67 -5.41
CA LEU A 126 -12.08 -3.25 -5.71
C LEU A 126 -10.78 -2.94 -6.46
N ASP A 127 -9.91 -3.93 -6.66
CA ASP A 127 -8.62 -3.76 -7.31
C ASP A 127 -8.77 -3.32 -8.76
N GLU A 128 -8.29 -2.14 -9.07
CA GLU A 128 -8.28 -1.58 -10.42
C GLU A 128 -7.02 -2.03 -11.21
N ALA A 129 -6.06 -2.61 -10.49
CA ALA A 129 -4.76 -3.01 -11.02
C ALA A 129 -4.14 -1.95 -11.95
N PRO A 130 -4.01 -0.69 -11.47
CA PRO A 130 -3.52 0.39 -12.31
C PRO A 130 -2.10 0.08 -12.80
N ALA A 131 -1.76 0.58 -13.97
CA ALA A 131 -0.40 0.49 -14.48
C ALA A 131 0.58 1.14 -13.49
N ASP A 132 1.73 0.52 -13.29
CA ASP A 132 2.79 1.08 -12.44
C ASP A 132 3.38 2.33 -13.09
N PHE A 133 2.85 3.50 -12.76
CA PHE A 133 3.33 4.77 -13.29
C PHE A 133 4.83 5.01 -13.00
N ILE A 134 5.37 4.42 -11.92
CA ILE A 134 6.80 4.52 -11.54
C ILE A 134 7.70 3.85 -12.58
N TYR A 135 7.18 2.85 -13.31
CA TYR A 135 7.88 2.17 -14.40
C TYR A 135 7.44 2.67 -15.78
N ASP A 136 6.54 3.67 -15.83
CA ASP A 136 6.18 4.34 -17.08
C ASP A 136 7.39 5.13 -17.60
N PRO A 137 7.86 4.88 -18.84
CA PRO A 137 9.02 5.55 -19.41
C PRO A 137 8.89 7.07 -19.42
N ASP A 138 7.69 7.59 -19.68
CA ASP A 138 7.43 9.02 -19.73
C ASP A 138 7.49 9.64 -18.33
N TYR A 139 6.93 8.96 -17.31
CA TYR A 139 7.04 9.37 -15.92
C TYR A 139 8.50 9.39 -15.45
N ILE A 140 9.28 8.34 -15.77
CA ILE A 140 10.70 8.25 -15.43
C ILE A 140 11.47 9.39 -16.11
N GLN A 141 11.26 9.63 -17.40
CA GLN A 141 11.94 10.71 -18.13
C GLN A 141 11.65 12.09 -17.52
N GLN A 142 10.38 12.38 -17.20
CA GLN A 142 9.99 13.66 -16.61
C GLN A 142 10.56 13.84 -15.21
N THR A 143 10.47 12.81 -14.38
CA THR A 143 10.89 12.87 -12.97
C THR A 143 12.41 12.88 -12.85
N VAL A 144 13.10 11.95 -13.51
CA VAL A 144 14.58 11.86 -13.47
C VAL A 144 15.23 13.04 -14.14
N ALA A 145 14.71 13.52 -15.28
CA ALA A 145 15.21 14.73 -15.93
C ALA A 145 15.06 15.97 -15.03
N GLY A 146 13.99 16.05 -14.24
CA GLY A 146 13.80 17.09 -13.22
C GLY A 146 14.85 17.03 -12.11
N PHE A 147 15.16 15.85 -11.60
CA PHE A 147 16.19 15.65 -10.58
C PHE A 147 17.60 15.96 -11.10
N VAL A 148 17.96 15.44 -12.28
CA VAL A 148 19.28 15.65 -12.88
C VAL A 148 19.54 17.15 -13.16
N LYS A 149 18.54 17.90 -13.62
CA LYS A 149 18.65 19.36 -13.80
C LYS A 149 18.93 20.12 -12.50
N ASN A 150 18.44 19.62 -11.37
CA ASN A 150 18.63 20.26 -10.08
C ASN A 150 19.98 19.88 -9.41
N TRP A 151 20.59 18.76 -9.81
CA TRP A 151 21.89 18.32 -9.30
C TRP A 151 23.08 18.89 -10.04
N SER A 152 22.85 19.43 -11.25
CA SER A 152 23.89 20.04 -12.08
C SER A 152 24.04 21.56 -11.85
N LYS A 153 23.42 22.11 -10.81
CA LYS A 153 23.60 23.48 -10.31
C LYS A 153 24.33 23.46 -8.99
#